data_d28fd5efe603580a814dfd935bc2da02
#
_entry.id   d28fd5efe603580a814dfd935bc2da02
#
_cell.length_a   1.000
_cell.length_b   1.000
_cell.length_c   1.000
_cell.angle_alpha   90.00
_cell.angle_beta   90.00
_cell.angle_gamma   90.00
#
_symmetry.space_group_name_H-M   'P 1'
#
loop_
_entity.id
_entity.type
_entity.pdbx_description
1 polymer ?
#
loop_
_entity_poly.entity_id
_entity_poly.type
_entity_poly.pdbx_seq_one_letter_code
_entity_poly.pdbx_strand_id
1 'polypeptide(L)'
;MWMEGDELKIDNAECTRCMHCLNVMPRAIRPGVEQGASVCVGAKAPILDGAQFATLVVPFLKVSKDNDFEELIDFIENIWDWWMEVGKNRERVGETMQRVGLPTFIKVMGLDPLPQHVKEPRSNPYVFWQEEEVPGGFERDVQEFRKRHAA
;
A
#
# COMPACT_ATOMS: atom_id res chain seq x y z
N MET A 1 -8.75 13.50 -6.57
CA MET A 1 -10.17 13.27 -6.89
C MET A 1 -10.87 14.63 -6.94
N TRP A 2 -11.59 14.95 -8.02
CA TRP A 2 -12.28 16.23 -8.23
C TRP A 2 -13.53 16.05 -9.10
N MET A 3 -14.39 17.05 -9.12
CA MET A 3 -15.55 17.09 -10.02
C MET A 3 -15.22 17.89 -11.27
N GLU A 4 -15.57 17.38 -12.42
CA GLU A 4 -15.51 18.09 -13.69
C GLU A 4 -16.93 18.12 -14.29
N GLY A 5 -17.64 19.24 -14.05
CA GLY A 5 -19.09 19.27 -14.26
C GLY A 5 -19.78 18.30 -13.30
N ASP A 6 -20.56 17.38 -13.86
CA ASP A 6 -21.29 16.35 -13.11
C ASP A 6 -20.52 15.01 -13.02
N GLU A 7 -19.29 14.96 -13.58
CA GLU A 7 -18.50 13.74 -13.63
C GLU A 7 -17.39 13.75 -12.56
N LEU A 8 -17.28 12.63 -11.83
CA LEU A 8 -16.20 12.43 -10.87
C LEU A 8 -14.94 11.95 -11.58
N LYS A 9 -13.86 12.71 -11.45
CA LYS A 9 -12.53 12.36 -11.95
C LYS A 9 -11.63 11.90 -10.80
N ILE A 10 -10.83 10.88 -11.07
CA ILE A 10 -9.85 10.36 -10.13
C ILE A 10 -8.50 10.29 -10.84
N ASP A 11 -7.48 10.86 -10.23
CA ASP A 11 -6.11 10.66 -10.66
C ASP A 11 -5.66 9.24 -10.28
N ASN A 12 -5.61 8.37 -11.28
CA ASN A 12 -5.24 6.98 -11.07
C ASN A 12 -3.76 6.79 -10.73
N ALA A 13 -2.89 7.75 -11.09
CA ALA A 13 -1.48 7.71 -10.71
C ALA A 13 -1.29 7.95 -9.20
N GLU A 14 -2.12 8.82 -8.63
CA GLU A 14 -2.09 9.16 -7.20
C GLU A 14 -2.98 8.23 -6.35
N CYS A 15 -3.87 7.46 -6.97
CA CYS A 15 -4.84 6.63 -6.27
C CYS A 15 -4.21 5.30 -5.81
N THR A 16 -4.17 5.08 -4.51
CA THR A 16 -3.67 3.83 -3.90
C THR A 16 -4.67 2.67 -3.96
N ARG A 17 -5.88 2.94 -4.45
CA ARG A 17 -6.99 1.96 -4.52
C ARG A 17 -7.38 1.34 -3.18
N CYS A 18 -7.19 2.09 -2.10
CA CYS A 18 -7.49 1.64 -0.74
C CYS A 18 -8.99 1.50 -0.43
N MET A 19 -9.87 1.86 -1.36
CA MET A 19 -11.34 1.76 -1.25
C MET A 19 -11.97 2.64 -0.16
N HIS A 20 -11.19 3.49 0.51
CA HIS A 20 -11.70 4.32 1.61
C HIS A 20 -12.84 5.27 1.18
N CYS A 21 -12.70 5.90 0.01
CA CYS A 21 -13.74 6.77 -0.56
C CYS A 21 -15.07 6.01 -0.80
N LEU A 22 -15.01 4.75 -1.23
CA LEU A 22 -16.19 3.90 -1.41
C LEU A 22 -16.87 3.58 -0.08
N ASN A 23 -16.09 3.33 0.97
CA ASN A 23 -16.60 3.04 2.29
C ASN A 23 -17.28 4.27 2.93
N VAL A 24 -16.76 5.47 2.67
CA VAL A 24 -17.31 6.73 3.20
C VAL A 24 -18.54 7.18 2.42
N MET A 25 -18.55 6.99 1.09
CA MET A 25 -19.61 7.46 0.21
C MET A 25 -20.18 6.33 -0.69
N PRO A 26 -20.71 5.25 -0.13
CA PRO A 26 -21.13 4.07 -0.90
C PRO A 26 -22.33 4.31 -1.82
N ARG A 27 -23.05 5.42 -1.62
CA ARG A 27 -24.17 5.82 -2.48
C ARG A 27 -23.75 6.64 -3.69
N ALA A 28 -22.61 7.37 -3.56
CA ALA A 28 -22.12 8.29 -4.59
C ALA A 28 -21.04 7.65 -5.46
N ILE A 29 -20.21 6.79 -4.87
CA ILE A 29 -19.05 6.19 -5.53
C ILE A 29 -19.19 4.67 -5.51
N ARG A 30 -19.00 4.04 -6.66
CA ARG A 30 -19.03 2.59 -6.80
C ARG A 30 -17.71 2.07 -7.35
N PRO A 31 -17.34 0.81 -7.05
CA PRO A 31 -16.19 0.16 -7.68
C PRO A 31 -16.35 0.16 -9.20
N GLY A 32 -15.22 0.31 -9.90
CA GLY A 32 -15.16 0.07 -11.33
C GLY A 32 -15.41 -1.39 -11.68
N VAL A 33 -15.58 -1.65 -12.96
CA VAL A 33 -15.84 -3.02 -13.49
C VAL A 33 -14.56 -3.88 -13.51
N GLU A 34 -13.39 -3.23 -13.59
CA GLU A 34 -12.12 -3.95 -13.57
C GLU A 34 -11.77 -4.42 -12.16
N GLN A 35 -11.43 -5.68 -12.06
CA GLN A 35 -10.96 -6.28 -10.81
C GLN A 35 -9.43 -6.42 -10.82
N GLY A 36 -8.82 -6.17 -9.67
CA GLY A 36 -7.39 -6.28 -9.49
C GLY A 36 -6.99 -6.29 -8.03
N ALA A 37 -5.71 -6.42 -7.78
CA ALA A 37 -5.13 -6.44 -6.45
C ALA A 37 -4.05 -5.37 -6.29
N SER A 38 -3.98 -4.77 -5.11
CA SER A 38 -2.79 -4.00 -4.70
C SER A 38 -1.76 -4.96 -4.12
N VAL A 39 -0.54 -4.87 -4.60
CA VAL A 39 0.55 -5.72 -4.12
C VAL A 39 1.42 -4.94 -3.15
N CYS A 40 1.48 -5.43 -1.92
CA CYS A 40 2.32 -4.90 -0.86
C CYS A 40 3.34 -5.97 -0.45
N VAL A 41 4.61 -5.57 -0.32
CA VAL A 41 5.71 -6.50 -0.04
C VAL A 41 6.45 -6.10 1.23
N GLY A 42 6.94 -7.08 1.97
CA GLY A 42 7.85 -6.87 3.08
C GLY A 42 7.21 -6.76 4.46
N ALA A 43 5.95 -7.18 4.63
CA ALA A 43 5.35 -7.24 5.96
C ALA A 43 6.09 -8.24 6.88
N LYS A 44 6.23 -7.86 8.14
CA LYS A 44 6.88 -8.69 9.16
C LYS A 44 6.22 -8.43 10.51
N ALA A 45 5.91 -9.48 11.23
CA ALA A 45 5.42 -9.41 12.63
C ALA A 45 6.36 -10.21 13.52
N PRO A 46 7.55 -9.70 13.88
CA PRO A 46 8.48 -10.38 14.77
C PRO A 46 7.97 -10.34 16.21
N ILE A 47 8.35 -11.35 17.00
CA ILE A 47 7.97 -11.45 18.40
C ILE A 47 8.62 -10.35 19.25
N LEU A 48 9.83 -9.92 18.89
CA LEU A 48 10.65 -9.04 19.73
C LEU A 48 10.77 -7.58 19.25
N ASP A 49 10.60 -7.29 17.95
CA ASP A 49 10.94 -6.01 17.35
C ASP A 49 9.74 -5.22 16.78
N GLY A 50 8.56 -5.47 17.21
CA GLY A 50 7.38 -4.80 16.67
C GLY A 50 7.05 -5.17 15.21
N ALA A 51 5.90 -4.76 14.74
CA ALA A 51 5.44 -5.07 13.39
C ALA A 51 6.03 -4.11 12.35
N GLN A 52 6.48 -4.68 11.24
CA GLN A 52 6.83 -3.92 10.04
C GLN A 52 5.68 -4.05 9.04
N PHE A 53 5.16 -2.93 8.55
CA PHE A 53 4.15 -2.93 7.49
C PHE A 53 4.78 -3.21 6.14
N ALA A 54 3.99 -3.81 5.25
CA ALA A 54 4.39 -3.97 3.86
C ALA A 54 4.42 -2.62 3.13
N THR A 55 5.36 -2.49 2.21
CA THR A 55 5.41 -1.35 1.30
C THR A 55 4.55 -1.64 0.08
N LEU A 56 3.72 -0.68 -0.33
CA LEU A 56 2.97 -0.77 -1.58
C LEU A 56 3.95 -0.76 -2.77
N VAL A 57 3.90 -1.78 -3.59
CA VAL A 57 4.76 -1.92 -4.78
C VAL A 57 3.96 -1.69 -6.04
N VAL A 58 2.80 -2.34 -6.18
CA VAL A 58 1.90 -2.16 -7.31
C VAL A 58 0.54 -1.73 -6.78
N PRO A 59 0.06 -0.51 -7.10
CA PRO A 59 -1.24 -0.02 -6.62
C PRO A 59 -2.41 -0.82 -7.17
N PHE A 60 -2.29 -1.29 -8.39
CA PHE A 60 -3.31 -2.09 -9.05
C PHE A 60 -2.69 -3.02 -10.09
N LEU A 61 -2.72 -4.29 -9.80
CA LEU A 61 -2.44 -5.36 -10.74
C LEU A 61 -3.76 -5.98 -11.17
N LYS A 62 -4.05 -5.96 -12.47
CA LYS A 62 -5.27 -6.58 -12.99
C LYS A 62 -5.17 -8.09 -12.81
N VAL A 63 -6.15 -8.63 -12.12
CA VAL A 63 -6.21 -10.06 -11.83
C VAL A 63 -7.41 -10.64 -12.54
N SER A 64 -7.20 -11.58 -13.47
CA SER A 64 -8.23 -12.26 -14.21
C SER A 64 -8.11 -13.77 -14.02
N LYS A 65 -9.25 -14.41 -13.86
CA LYS A 65 -9.32 -15.89 -13.86
C LYS A 65 -9.10 -16.48 -15.24
N ASP A 66 -9.31 -15.67 -16.29
CA ASP A 66 -9.24 -16.13 -17.68
C ASP A 66 -7.81 -16.46 -18.11
N ASN A 67 -6.80 -15.90 -17.42
CA ASN A 67 -5.39 -16.18 -17.63
C ASN A 67 -4.71 -16.80 -16.39
N ASP A 68 -5.47 -17.52 -15.56
CA ASP A 68 -4.95 -18.24 -14.39
C ASP A 68 -4.03 -17.42 -13.45
N PHE A 69 -4.28 -16.11 -13.37
CA PHE A 69 -3.48 -15.16 -12.57
C PHE A 69 -2.01 -15.05 -13.00
N GLU A 70 -1.69 -15.34 -14.24
CA GLU A 70 -0.33 -15.43 -14.76
C GLU A 70 0.54 -14.21 -14.39
N GLU A 71 0.05 -12.98 -14.64
CA GLU A 71 0.80 -11.75 -14.30
C GLU A 71 1.15 -11.64 -12.82
N LEU A 72 0.26 -12.12 -11.93
CA LEU A 72 0.51 -12.10 -10.49
C LEU A 72 1.55 -13.15 -10.10
N ILE A 73 1.47 -14.32 -10.71
CA ILE A 73 2.40 -15.43 -10.46
C ILE A 73 3.79 -15.02 -10.91
N ASP A 74 3.94 -14.53 -12.13
CA ASP A 74 5.21 -14.05 -12.69
C ASP A 74 5.83 -12.96 -11.82
N PHE A 75 5.00 -12.04 -11.32
CA PHE A 75 5.48 -10.99 -10.43
C PHE A 75 6.00 -11.53 -9.09
N ILE A 76 5.32 -12.53 -8.52
CA ILE A 76 5.75 -13.19 -7.28
C ILE A 76 7.05 -13.97 -7.50
N GLU A 77 7.16 -14.68 -8.61
CA GLU A 77 8.38 -15.43 -8.99
C GLU A 77 9.57 -14.50 -9.18
N ASN A 78 9.39 -13.37 -9.85
CA ASN A 78 10.43 -12.34 -10.00
C ASN A 78 10.92 -11.80 -8.65
N ILE A 79 10.01 -11.57 -7.69
CA ILE A 79 10.39 -11.16 -6.33
C ILE A 79 11.18 -12.26 -5.64
N TRP A 80 10.75 -13.51 -5.79
CA TRP A 80 11.39 -14.66 -5.20
C TRP A 80 12.81 -14.85 -5.72
N ASP A 81 12.99 -14.80 -7.04
CA ASP A 81 14.29 -14.96 -7.70
C ASP A 81 15.25 -13.84 -7.27
N TRP A 82 14.80 -12.60 -7.28
CA TRP A 82 15.57 -11.47 -6.78
C TRP A 82 16.00 -11.66 -5.31
N TRP A 83 15.08 -12.12 -4.46
CA TRP A 83 15.39 -12.33 -3.05
C TRP A 83 16.38 -13.48 -2.85
N MET A 84 16.29 -14.55 -3.61
CA MET A 84 17.23 -15.65 -3.56
C MET A 84 18.64 -15.23 -4.01
N GLU A 85 18.73 -14.28 -4.93
CA GLU A 85 20.03 -13.78 -5.42
C GLU A 85 20.69 -12.81 -4.44
N VAL A 86 19.93 -11.84 -3.90
CA VAL A 86 20.48 -10.72 -3.11
C VAL A 86 20.26 -10.84 -1.60
N GLY A 87 19.39 -11.71 -1.15
CA GLY A 87 19.07 -11.92 0.25
C GLY A 87 20.25 -12.51 1.03
N LYS A 88 20.38 -12.09 2.28
CA LYS A 88 21.37 -12.65 3.22
C LYS A 88 20.77 -13.75 4.09
N ASN A 89 21.64 -14.55 4.71
CA ASN A 89 21.20 -15.58 5.64
C ASN A 89 20.27 -15.00 6.73
N ARG A 90 19.09 -15.59 6.88
CA ARG A 90 17.99 -15.19 7.79
C ARG A 90 17.35 -13.83 7.49
N GLU A 91 17.71 -13.18 6.40
CA GLU A 91 17.10 -11.92 5.97
C GLU A 91 15.77 -12.20 5.24
N ARG A 92 14.70 -11.52 5.64
CA ARG A 92 13.41 -11.61 4.98
C ARG A 92 13.33 -10.61 3.82
N VAL A 93 12.41 -10.82 2.90
CA VAL A 93 12.22 -9.96 1.71
C VAL A 93 12.15 -8.47 2.07
N GLY A 94 11.37 -8.08 3.09
CA GLY A 94 11.26 -6.69 3.52
C GLY A 94 12.56 -6.11 4.08
N GLU A 95 13.35 -6.91 4.78
CA GLU A 95 14.66 -6.50 5.30
C GLU A 95 15.67 -6.34 4.16
N THR A 96 15.63 -7.24 3.17
CA THR A 96 16.41 -7.11 1.94
C THR A 96 16.05 -5.84 1.19
N MET A 97 14.75 -5.55 1.02
CA MET A 97 14.27 -4.32 0.40
C MET A 97 14.76 -3.06 1.13
N GLN A 98 14.73 -3.05 2.47
CA GLN A 98 15.23 -1.92 3.26
C GLN A 98 16.73 -1.73 3.10
N ARG A 99 17.50 -2.82 3.10
CA ARG A 99 18.97 -2.77 2.93
C ARG A 99 19.39 -2.34 1.54
N VAL A 100 18.75 -2.86 0.50
CA VAL A 100 19.06 -2.55 -0.91
C VAL A 100 18.47 -1.21 -1.32
N GLY A 101 17.36 -0.84 -0.73
CA GLY A 101 16.59 0.37 -1.02
C GLY A 101 15.44 0.12 -2.01
N LEU A 102 14.29 0.72 -1.70
CA LEU A 102 13.09 0.61 -2.52
C LEU A 102 13.30 1.05 -3.99
N PRO A 103 14.03 2.14 -4.29
CA PRO A 103 14.28 2.53 -5.69
C PRO A 103 14.98 1.45 -6.50
N THR A 104 15.95 0.76 -5.90
CA THR A 104 16.67 -0.34 -6.55
C THR A 104 15.74 -1.53 -6.79
N PHE A 105 14.93 -1.88 -5.79
CA PHE A 105 13.95 -2.95 -5.91
C PHE A 105 12.94 -2.68 -7.05
N ILE A 106 12.33 -1.49 -7.07
CA ILE A 106 11.38 -1.08 -8.11
C ILE A 106 12.00 -1.19 -9.50
N LYS A 107 13.24 -0.71 -9.66
CA LYS A 107 13.97 -0.79 -10.93
C LYS A 107 14.24 -2.24 -11.38
N VAL A 108 14.65 -3.11 -10.46
CA VAL A 108 14.91 -4.52 -10.77
C VAL A 108 13.63 -5.27 -11.13
N MET A 109 12.52 -4.93 -10.49
CA MET A 109 11.20 -5.46 -10.83
C MET A 109 10.63 -4.92 -12.16
N GLY A 110 11.34 -4.03 -12.85
CA GLY A 110 10.87 -3.43 -14.10
C GLY A 110 9.68 -2.49 -13.94
N LEU A 111 9.48 -1.96 -12.74
CA LEU A 111 8.37 -1.06 -12.42
C LEU A 111 8.80 0.40 -12.54
N ASP A 112 7.84 1.24 -12.96
CA ASP A 112 8.02 2.67 -12.95
C ASP A 112 7.82 3.23 -11.53
N PRO A 113 8.61 4.25 -11.13
CA PRO A 113 8.39 4.95 -9.88
C PRO A 113 7.02 5.64 -9.86
N LEU A 114 6.31 5.48 -8.75
CA LEU A 114 5.00 6.10 -8.53
C LEU A 114 5.05 7.04 -7.32
N PRO A 115 4.14 8.03 -7.22
CA PRO A 115 4.05 8.89 -6.04
C PRO A 115 3.92 8.11 -4.72
N GLN A 116 3.29 6.93 -4.77
CA GLN A 116 3.12 6.04 -3.62
C GLN A 116 4.43 5.39 -3.14
N HIS A 117 5.49 5.41 -3.94
CA HIS A 117 6.82 4.87 -3.59
C HIS A 117 7.71 5.86 -2.83
N VAL A 118 7.23 7.07 -2.51
CA VAL A 118 7.98 8.04 -1.71
C VAL A 118 8.11 7.57 -0.25
N LYS A 119 9.00 8.23 0.50
CA LYS A 119 9.38 7.85 1.87
C LYS A 119 8.20 7.71 2.83
N GLU A 120 7.15 8.51 2.63
CA GLU A 120 5.92 8.50 3.42
C GLU A 120 4.73 8.22 2.51
N PRO A 121 4.61 6.98 2.00
CA PRO A 121 3.55 6.65 1.05
C PRO A 121 2.18 6.72 1.74
N ARG A 122 1.28 7.50 1.18
CA ARG A 122 -0.15 7.49 1.56
C ARG A 122 -0.85 6.17 1.19
N SER A 123 -0.08 5.13 0.98
CA SER A 123 -0.53 3.81 0.54
C SER A 123 -1.15 2.98 1.65
N ASN A 124 -0.88 3.34 2.90
CA ASN A 124 -1.47 2.67 4.03
C ASN A 124 -2.65 3.51 4.53
N PRO A 125 -3.90 3.00 4.48
CA PRO A 125 -5.05 3.70 5.04
C PRO A 125 -4.94 3.90 6.56
N TYR A 126 -3.97 3.26 7.18
CA TYR A 126 -3.62 3.38 8.60
C TYR A 126 -2.36 4.21 8.85
N VAL A 127 -1.76 4.84 7.84
CA VAL A 127 -0.75 5.88 8.07
C VAL A 127 -1.49 7.08 8.65
N PHE A 128 -1.37 7.19 9.94
CA PHE A 128 -1.82 8.37 10.66
C PHE A 128 -0.86 9.51 10.33
N TRP A 129 -1.42 10.61 9.88
CA TRP A 129 -0.73 11.88 9.84
C TRP A 129 -0.21 12.19 11.23
N GLN A 130 0.93 12.79 11.33
CA GLN A 130 1.31 13.42 12.58
C GLN A 130 0.30 14.54 12.87
N GLU A 131 -0.11 14.70 14.11
CA GLU A 131 -1.17 15.65 14.50
C GLU A 131 -0.89 17.06 13.97
N GLU A 132 0.38 17.43 13.90
CA GLU A 132 0.89 18.71 13.41
C GLU A 132 0.67 18.93 11.90
N GLU A 133 0.50 17.87 11.12
CA GLU A 133 0.36 17.91 9.66
C GLU A 133 -1.10 18.03 9.21
N VAL A 134 -2.06 17.86 10.11
CA VAL A 134 -3.48 17.91 9.78
C VAL A 134 -4.11 19.17 10.38
N PRO A 135 -4.40 20.22 9.58
CA PRO A 135 -5.10 21.40 10.08
C PRO A 135 -6.47 21.01 10.67
N GLY A 136 -6.67 21.26 11.94
CA GLY A 136 -7.85 20.78 12.69
C GLY A 136 -7.81 19.29 13.01
N GLY A 137 -6.63 18.69 12.93
CA GLY A 137 -6.38 17.29 13.20
C GLY A 137 -6.77 16.87 14.60
N PHE A 138 -6.86 15.60 14.77
CA PHE A 138 -7.37 14.96 15.97
C PHE A 138 -6.49 15.25 17.20
N GLU A 139 -6.75 16.32 17.89
CA GLU A 139 -6.42 16.42 19.32
C GLU A 139 -7.25 15.35 20.07
N ARG A 140 -6.82 14.10 19.91
CA ARG A 140 -7.39 13.02 20.72
C ARG A 140 -6.47 12.79 21.89
N ASP A 141 -6.94 13.15 23.06
CA ASP A 141 -6.39 12.60 24.27
C ASP A 141 -6.62 11.07 24.24
N VAL A 142 -5.53 10.34 23.93
CA VAL A 142 -5.53 8.86 23.84
C VAL A 142 -6.01 8.24 25.16
N GLN A 143 -5.77 8.91 26.29
CA GLN A 143 -6.22 8.43 27.60
C GLN A 143 -7.71 8.62 27.77
N GLU A 144 -8.27 9.73 27.29
CA GLU A 144 -9.71 9.97 27.30
C GLU A 144 -10.44 9.01 26.36
N PHE A 145 -9.88 8.77 25.19
CA PHE A 145 -10.41 7.78 24.24
C PHE A 145 -10.42 6.36 24.84
N ARG A 146 -9.35 5.95 25.49
CA ARG A 146 -9.29 4.66 26.19
C ARG A 146 -10.31 4.53 27.31
N LYS A 147 -10.54 5.59 28.08
CA LYS A 147 -11.57 5.60 29.14
C LYS A 147 -13.00 5.47 28.60
N ARG A 148 -13.28 6.07 27.42
CA ARG A 148 -14.60 5.97 26.77
C ARG A 148 -14.89 4.60 26.17
N HIS A 149 -13.85 3.85 25.80
CA HIS A 149 -13.96 2.55 25.13
C HIS A 149 -13.43 1.37 25.96
N ALA A 150 -13.03 1.58 27.18
CA ALA A 150 -12.78 0.52 28.13
C ALA A 150 -14.12 0.04 28.67
N ALA A 151 -14.68 -0.98 27.99
CA ALA A 151 -15.80 -1.75 28.51
C ALA A 151 -15.26 -2.92 29.33
#